data_80540d230a85e3c554a61d66f2f648fd
#
_entry.id   80540d230a85e3c554a61d66f2f648fd
#
_cell.length_a   1.000
_cell.length_b   1.000
_cell.length_c   1.000
_cell.angle_alpha   90.00
_cell.angle_beta   90.00
_cell.angle_gamma   90.00
#
_symmetry.space_group_name_H-M   'P 1'
#
loop_
_entity.id
_entity.type
_entity.pdbx_description
1 polymer ?
#
loop_
_entity_poly.entity_id
_entity_poly.type
_entity_poly.pdbx_seq_one_letter_code
_entity_poly.pdbx_strand_id
1 'polypeptide(L)'
;MKLFNRTFSATIFAITALTAAVGAQAQSNYALYSPGAGYVGLNVGSSNYSLGNGFGPFASDDKDTVYNVYTGTFFNPNFGLELGYTNFGKIDRAGGSTKAEGYNLSLVGRAPITPSFALFGKLGSTYGRTDVSARPGSGVASGRETGFGVSYGVGAEYSFTPQLSAVLQYDEHKLKFAGAGRDRVDATTVGLRYRF
;
A
#
# COMPACT_ATOMS: atom_id res chain seq x y z
N MET A 1 13.56 -3.88 -34.48
CA MET A 1 12.11 -3.74 -34.38
C MET A 1 11.52 -5.11 -33.99
N LYS A 2 11.12 -5.34 -32.76
CA LYS A 2 10.42 -6.46 -32.09
C LYS A 2 11.05 -6.76 -30.73
N LEU A 3 10.62 -6.03 -29.68
CA LEU A 3 10.74 -6.39 -28.25
C LEU A 3 9.83 -5.48 -27.40
N PHE A 4 8.54 -5.47 -27.73
CA PHE A 4 7.54 -4.73 -26.95
C PHE A 4 6.28 -5.58 -26.86
N ASN A 5 6.25 -6.69 -26.11
CA ASN A 5 4.97 -7.39 -25.87
C ASN A 5 5.03 -8.55 -24.86
N ARG A 6 5.79 -8.49 -23.78
CA ARG A 6 5.78 -9.62 -22.81
C ARG A 6 5.48 -9.26 -21.36
N THR A 7 5.25 -8.02 -21.03
CA THR A 7 5.01 -7.59 -19.63
C THR A 7 3.57 -7.22 -19.30
N PHE A 8 2.67 -7.19 -20.29
CA PHE A 8 1.27 -6.78 -20.04
C PHE A 8 0.30 -7.94 -19.72
N SER A 9 0.69 -9.19 -19.96
CA SER A 9 -0.23 -10.33 -19.82
C SER A 9 -0.31 -10.96 -18.44
N ALA A 10 0.66 -10.67 -17.55
CA ALA A 10 0.68 -11.30 -16.21
C ALA A 10 -0.22 -10.56 -15.17
N THR A 11 -0.52 -9.28 -15.41
CA THR A 11 -1.28 -8.46 -14.46
C THR A 11 -2.80 -8.66 -14.58
N ILE A 12 -3.28 -9.11 -15.74
CA ILE A 12 -4.73 -9.29 -15.97
C ILE A 12 -5.24 -10.60 -15.39
N PHE A 13 -4.41 -11.63 -15.23
CA PHE A 13 -4.85 -12.93 -14.72
C PHE A 13 -5.10 -12.97 -13.21
N ALA A 14 -4.54 -12.04 -12.43
CA ALA A 14 -4.76 -11.96 -10.99
C ALA A 14 -6.13 -11.33 -10.61
N ILE A 15 -6.72 -10.52 -11.49
CA ILE A 15 -7.98 -9.83 -11.23
C ILE A 15 -9.19 -10.74 -11.50
N THR A 16 -9.07 -11.69 -12.43
CA THR A 16 -10.18 -12.57 -12.81
C THR A 16 -10.44 -13.71 -11.82
N ALA A 17 -9.48 -14.06 -10.98
CA ALA A 17 -9.67 -15.11 -9.95
C ALA A 17 -10.43 -14.62 -8.71
N LEU A 18 -10.57 -13.30 -8.50
CA LEU A 18 -11.28 -12.72 -7.35
C LEU A 18 -12.81 -12.62 -7.56
N THR A 19 -13.30 -12.72 -8.78
CA THR A 19 -14.73 -12.55 -9.07
C THR A 19 -15.59 -13.81 -8.87
N ALA A 20 -14.97 -14.97 -8.65
CA ALA A 20 -15.69 -16.24 -8.48
C ALA A 20 -16.19 -16.52 -7.05
N ALA A 21 -15.83 -15.71 -6.05
CA ALA A 21 -16.23 -15.91 -4.65
C ALA A 21 -17.45 -15.06 -4.22
N VAL A 22 -18.11 -14.37 -5.15
CA VAL A 22 -19.20 -13.40 -4.84
C VAL A 22 -20.56 -14.08 -4.63
N GLY A 23 -20.64 -15.41 -4.60
CA GLY A 23 -21.90 -16.15 -4.76
C GLY A 23 -22.59 -16.70 -3.52
N ALA A 24 -22.16 -16.49 -2.29
CA ALA A 24 -22.87 -17.04 -1.14
C ALA A 24 -22.54 -16.32 0.16
N GLN A 25 -23.30 -15.31 0.54
CA GLN A 25 -23.59 -14.94 1.92
C GLN A 25 -24.50 -13.69 1.95
N ALA A 26 -25.76 -13.83 1.58
CA ALA A 26 -26.79 -12.87 1.94
C ALA A 26 -27.56 -13.46 3.11
N GLN A 27 -27.17 -13.13 4.35
CA GLN A 27 -28.05 -13.00 5.51
C GLN A 27 -27.24 -12.81 6.79
N SER A 28 -27.19 -11.62 7.33
CA SER A 28 -27.57 -11.31 8.70
C SER A 28 -27.23 -9.87 9.06
N ASN A 29 -28.20 -9.20 9.60
CA ASN A 29 -28.14 -7.83 10.08
C ASN A 29 -27.13 -7.67 11.22
N TYR A 30 -26.40 -6.53 11.20
CA TYR A 30 -25.62 -5.94 12.28
C TYR A 30 -24.15 -6.35 12.52
N ALA A 31 -23.54 -7.21 11.76
CA ALA A 31 -22.08 -7.27 11.79
C ALA A 31 -21.53 -6.84 10.45
N LEU A 32 -21.10 -5.58 10.31
CA LEU A 32 -20.38 -5.07 9.12
C LEU A 32 -19.12 -5.91 8.80
N TYR A 33 -18.70 -6.76 9.73
CA TYR A 33 -17.65 -7.74 9.61
C TYR A 33 -18.04 -9.03 10.33
N SER A 34 -18.74 -9.89 9.65
CA SER A 34 -18.91 -11.28 10.07
C SER A 34 -17.59 -12.03 9.94
N PRO A 35 -17.31 -13.03 10.80
CA PRO A 35 -16.18 -13.91 10.60
C PRO A 35 -16.18 -14.50 9.19
N GLY A 36 -15.07 -14.36 8.46
CA GLY A 36 -14.94 -14.79 7.08
C GLY A 36 -15.38 -13.76 6.02
N ALA A 37 -15.94 -12.61 6.40
CA ALA A 37 -16.25 -11.55 5.45
C ALA A 37 -14.97 -11.01 4.81
N GLY A 38 -14.93 -11.09 3.49
CA GLY A 38 -13.84 -10.58 2.69
C GLY A 38 -14.05 -9.12 2.29
N TYR A 39 -12.97 -8.45 1.95
CA TYR A 39 -13.01 -7.12 1.36
C TYR A 39 -11.90 -6.91 0.36
N VAL A 40 -12.12 -5.96 -0.54
CA VAL A 40 -11.13 -5.44 -1.47
C VAL A 40 -11.17 -3.91 -1.41
N GLY A 41 -10.02 -3.28 -1.53
CA GLY A 41 -9.94 -1.82 -1.53
C GLY A 41 -8.93 -1.27 -2.51
N LEU A 42 -9.17 -0.02 -2.89
CA LEU A 42 -8.31 0.78 -3.74
C LEU A 42 -8.17 2.16 -3.13
N ASN A 43 -6.92 2.58 -2.89
CA ASN A 43 -6.61 3.90 -2.37
C ASN A 43 -5.63 4.64 -3.28
N VAL A 44 -5.69 5.95 -3.24
CA VAL A 44 -4.77 6.88 -3.89
C VAL A 44 -4.40 7.98 -2.91
N GLY A 45 -3.20 8.51 -3.02
CA GLY A 45 -2.77 9.58 -2.15
C GLY A 45 -1.36 10.07 -2.45
N SER A 46 -0.67 10.52 -1.42
CA SER A 46 0.69 11.04 -1.51
C SER A 46 1.64 10.23 -0.63
N SER A 47 2.80 9.92 -1.18
CA SER A 47 3.92 9.35 -0.44
C SER A 47 4.94 10.44 -0.09
N ASN A 48 5.63 10.27 1.05
CA ASN A 48 6.81 11.06 1.42
C ASN A 48 7.96 10.10 1.69
N TYR A 49 9.13 10.43 1.16
CA TYR A 49 10.35 9.66 1.36
C TYR A 49 11.27 10.39 2.35
N SER A 50 11.58 9.76 3.47
CA SER A 50 12.51 10.28 4.48
C SER A 50 13.95 9.92 4.15
N LEU A 51 14.37 10.06 2.90
CA LEU A 51 15.73 9.78 2.47
C LEU A 51 16.60 11.01 2.70
N GLY A 52 17.76 10.86 3.39
CA GLY A 52 18.67 11.96 3.67
C GLY A 52 19.09 12.70 2.40
N ASN A 53 19.00 14.02 2.43
CA ASN A 53 19.46 14.88 1.36
C ASN A 53 20.97 14.74 1.24
N GLY A 54 21.48 14.34 0.06
CA GLY A 54 22.89 14.51 -0.28
C GLY A 54 23.29 15.98 -0.12
N PHE A 55 24.58 16.24 0.13
CA PHE A 55 25.12 17.59 0.37
C PHE A 55 24.69 18.59 -0.71
N GLY A 56 23.97 19.67 -0.31
CA GLY A 56 23.69 20.83 -1.17
C GLY A 56 22.30 21.42 -1.00
N PRO A 57 22.10 22.72 -1.36
CA PRO A 57 20.83 23.42 -1.20
C PRO A 57 19.86 23.18 -2.37
N PHE A 58 19.67 21.93 -2.76
CA PHE A 58 18.72 21.58 -3.82
C PHE A 58 17.44 21.08 -3.18
N ALA A 59 16.34 21.80 -3.40
CA ALA A 59 14.99 21.35 -3.05
C ALA A 59 14.73 20.02 -3.78
N SER A 60 14.60 18.94 -3.05
CA SER A 60 14.12 17.66 -3.57
C SER A 60 12.61 17.64 -3.42
N ASP A 61 11.94 17.23 -4.47
CA ASP A 61 10.50 16.93 -4.40
C ASP A 61 10.38 15.53 -3.80
N ASP A 62 10.21 15.46 -2.47
CA ASP A 62 10.16 14.20 -1.72
C ASP A 62 8.77 13.55 -1.74
N LYS A 63 7.85 14.10 -2.55
CA LYS A 63 6.46 13.65 -2.64
C LYS A 63 6.13 13.12 -4.03
N ASP A 64 5.37 12.04 -4.07
CA ASP A 64 4.76 11.55 -5.30
C ASP A 64 3.40 10.90 -5.03
N THR A 65 2.69 10.56 -6.09
CA THR A 65 1.40 9.89 -6.02
C THR A 65 1.60 8.43 -5.66
N VAL A 66 0.89 7.97 -4.65
CA VAL A 66 0.85 6.57 -4.22
C VAL A 66 -0.47 5.92 -4.61
N TYR A 67 -0.39 4.65 -5.03
CA TYR A 67 -1.53 3.78 -5.28
C TYR A 67 -1.40 2.54 -4.43
N ASN A 68 -2.49 2.18 -3.76
CA ASN A 68 -2.56 0.97 -2.95
C ASN A 68 -3.79 0.16 -3.32
N VAL A 69 -3.60 -1.12 -3.63
CA VAL A 69 -4.65 -2.11 -3.84
C VAL A 69 -4.50 -3.19 -2.79
N TYR A 70 -5.57 -3.54 -2.12
CA TYR A 70 -5.52 -4.51 -1.04
C TYR A 70 -6.77 -5.38 -0.97
N THR A 71 -6.60 -6.54 -0.38
CA THR A 71 -7.68 -7.48 -0.04
C THR A 71 -7.44 -8.03 1.35
N GLY A 72 -8.51 -8.39 2.03
CA GLY A 72 -8.39 -8.94 3.37
C GLY A 72 -9.63 -9.68 3.81
N THR A 73 -9.53 -10.25 5.00
CA THR A 73 -10.64 -10.94 5.66
C THR A 73 -10.56 -10.70 7.16
N PHE A 74 -11.71 -10.67 7.83
CA PHE A 74 -11.81 -10.58 9.27
C PHE A 74 -12.15 -11.94 9.88
N PHE A 75 -11.37 -12.37 10.88
CA PHE A 75 -11.70 -13.61 11.64
C PHE A 75 -12.69 -13.34 12.77
N ASN A 76 -12.82 -12.09 13.18
CA ASN A 76 -13.81 -11.60 14.14
C ASN A 76 -14.05 -10.09 13.87
N PRO A 77 -15.02 -9.44 14.54
CA PRO A 77 -15.34 -8.03 14.26
C PRO A 77 -14.19 -7.03 14.44
N ASN A 78 -13.13 -7.42 15.14
CA ASN A 78 -12.05 -6.53 15.54
C ASN A 78 -10.71 -6.87 14.88
N PHE A 79 -10.48 -8.11 14.44
CA PHE A 79 -9.18 -8.54 13.90
C PHE A 79 -9.31 -9.23 12.54
N GLY A 80 -8.41 -8.88 11.65
CA GLY A 80 -8.34 -9.42 10.29
C GLY A 80 -6.93 -9.49 9.76
N LEU A 81 -6.79 -10.06 8.59
CA LEU A 81 -5.56 -10.13 7.81
C LEU A 81 -5.76 -9.42 6.48
N GLU A 82 -4.77 -8.66 6.07
CA GLU A 82 -4.78 -7.88 4.83
C GLU A 82 -3.51 -8.14 4.03
N LEU A 83 -3.68 -8.42 2.74
CA LEU A 83 -2.62 -8.48 1.74
C LEU A 83 -2.78 -7.29 0.80
N GLY A 84 -1.73 -6.52 0.58
CA GLY A 84 -1.75 -5.34 -0.27
C GLY A 84 -0.56 -5.25 -1.21
N TYR A 85 -0.74 -4.49 -2.27
CA TYR A 85 0.32 -3.99 -3.14
C TYR A 85 0.28 -2.47 -3.12
N THR A 86 1.44 -1.85 -2.86
CA THR A 86 1.60 -0.40 -2.85
C THR A 86 2.68 0.01 -3.83
N ASN A 87 2.33 0.92 -4.72
CA ASN A 87 3.27 1.65 -5.56
C ASN A 87 3.43 3.04 -4.97
N PHE A 88 4.62 3.33 -4.44
CA PHE A 88 4.92 4.59 -3.76
C PHE A 88 5.30 5.72 -4.71
N GLY A 89 5.22 5.48 -6.04
CA GLY A 89 5.59 6.46 -7.05
C GLY A 89 7.09 6.54 -7.30
N LYS A 90 7.50 7.66 -7.90
CA LYS A 90 8.88 7.94 -8.29
C LYS A 90 9.26 9.36 -7.86
N ILE A 91 10.25 9.49 -7.01
CA ILE A 91 10.82 10.80 -6.68
C ILE A 91 12.06 11.08 -7.55
N ASP A 92 12.15 12.29 -8.06
CA ASP A 92 13.32 12.79 -8.78
C ASP A 92 14.13 13.70 -7.86
N ARG A 93 15.44 13.42 -7.75
CA ARG A 93 16.41 14.16 -6.95
C ARG A 93 17.48 14.75 -7.85
N ALA A 94 18.23 15.73 -7.32
CA ALA A 94 19.36 16.32 -8.03
C ALA A 94 20.39 15.27 -8.53
N GLY A 95 20.57 14.18 -7.78
CA GLY A 95 21.48 13.07 -8.10
C GLY A 95 20.88 11.91 -8.91
N GLY A 96 19.57 11.90 -9.18
CA GLY A 96 18.94 10.76 -9.86
C GLY A 96 17.46 10.59 -9.50
N SER A 97 16.93 9.40 -9.70
CA SER A 97 15.54 9.09 -9.37
C SER A 97 15.42 7.80 -8.55
N THR A 98 14.41 7.74 -7.69
CA THR A 98 14.11 6.58 -6.85
C THR A 98 12.67 6.17 -7.04
N LYS A 99 12.44 4.90 -7.36
CA LYS A 99 11.11 4.26 -7.37
C LYS A 99 11.03 3.24 -6.26
N ALA A 100 9.85 3.13 -5.64
CA ALA A 100 9.59 2.09 -4.65
C ALA A 100 8.22 1.46 -4.88
N GLU A 101 8.17 0.17 -4.68
CA GLU A 101 6.95 -0.64 -4.69
C GLU A 101 7.06 -1.76 -3.66
N GLY A 102 5.94 -2.31 -3.20
CA GLY A 102 5.99 -3.38 -2.23
C GLY A 102 4.69 -4.15 -2.08
N TYR A 103 4.84 -5.42 -1.70
CA TYR A 103 3.75 -6.28 -1.25
C TYR A 103 3.77 -6.31 0.27
N ASN A 104 2.65 -6.05 0.91
CA ASN A 104 2.56 -6.06 2.36
C ASN A 104 1.53 -7.08 2.86
N LEU A 105 1.87 -7.74 3.94
CA LEU A 105 0.99 -8.61 4.70
C LEU A 105 0.86 -8.02 6.10
N SER A 106 -0.37 -7.72 6.51
CA SER A 106 -0.64 -7.00 7.74
C SER A 106 -1.75 -7.64 8.55
N LEU A 107 -1.56 -7.69 9.86
CA LEU A 107 -2.64 -7.87 10.82
C LEU A 107 -3.38 -6.53 10.96
N VAL A 108 -4.69 -6.56 10.87
CA VAL A 108 -5.56 -5.39 11.00
C VAL A 108 -6.35 -5.50 12.31
N GLY A 109 -6.23 -4.48 13.14
CA GLY A 109 -7.07 -4.30 14.32
C GLY A 109 -8.10 -3.20 14.04
N ARG A 110 -9.39 -3.46 14.26
CA ARG A 110 -10.49 -2.53 14.01
C ARG A 110 -11.25 -2.23 15.30
N ALA A 111 -11.52 -0.96 15.53
CA ALA A 111 -12.31 -0.45 16.64
C ALA A 111 -13.55 0.29 16.10
N PRO A 112 -14.73 -0.31 16.07
CA PRO A 112 -15.96 0.38 15.70
C PRO A 112 -16.31 1.40 16.78
N ILE A 113 -16.48 2.66 16.37
CA ILE A 113 -16.86 3.78 17.25
C ILE A 113 -18.38 4.02 17.17
N THR A 114 -18.92 3.90 15.94
CA THR A 114 -20.36 3.94 15.66
C THR A 114 -20.71 2.85 14.63
N PRO A 115 -21.99 2.60 14.35
CA PRO A 115 -22.37 1.65 13.29
C PRO A 115 -21.76 1.96 11.91
N SER A 116 -21.50 3.24 11.61
CA SER A 116 -20.94 3.67 10.31
C SER A 116 -19.49 4.10 10.37
N PHE A 117 -18.90 4.30 11.57
CA PHE A 117 -17.54 4.82 11.71
C PHE A 117 -16.67 3.90 12.56
N ALA A 118 -15.50 3.60 12.04
CA ALA A 118 -14.50 2.81 12.75
C ALA A 118 -13.10 3.38 12.59
N LEU A 119 -12.28 3.20 13.58
CA LEU A 119 -10.83 3.36 13.50
C LEU A 119 -10.18 1.99 13.28
N PHE A 120 -9.03 1.98 12.63
CA PHE A 120 -8.26 0.75 12.48
C PHE A 120 -6.76 1.04 12.56
N GLY A 121 -6.02 0.01 12.99
CA GLY A 121 -4.56 -0.02 12.95
C GLY A 121 -4.07 -1.25 12.21
N LYS A 122 -2.92 -1.13 11.58
CA LYS A 122 -2.27 -2.22 10.84
C LYS A 122 -0.84 -2.39 11.33
N LEU A 123 -0.42 -3.65 11.46
CA LEU A 123 0.97 -4.01 11.73
C LEU A 123 1.35 -5.19 10.85
N GLY A 124 2.44 -5.05 10.11
CA GLY A 124 2.81 -6.06 9.14
C GLY A 124 4.24 -6.00 8.67
N SER A 125 4.46 -6.68 7.57
CA SER A 125 5.73 -6.71 6.85
C SER A 125 5.51 -6.40 5.39
N THR A 126 6.38 -5.58 4.82
CA THR A 126 6.39 -5.25 3.40
C THR A 126 7.62 -5.87 2.75
N TYR A 127 7.40 -6.67 1.71
CA TYR A 127 8.45 -7.06 0.78
C TYR A 127 8.57 -5.96 -0.27
N GLY A 128 9.53 -5.07 -0.06
CA GLY A 128 9.73 -3.91 -0.89
C GLY A 128 10.79 -4.13 -1.97
N ARG A 129 10.61 -3.45 -3.09
CA ARG A 129 11.57 -3.32 -4.17
C ARG A 129 11.80 -1.84 -4.44
N THR A 130 13.06 -1.44 -4.42
CA THR A 130 13.47 -0.07 -4.71
C THR A 130 14.46 -0.06 -5.87
N ASP A 131 14.26 0.85 -6.80
CA ASP A 131 15.15 1.10 -7.93
C ASP A 131 15.70 2.52 -7.83
N VAL A 132 17.01 2.65 -7.62
CA VAL A 132 17.72 3.93 -7.57
C VAL A 132 18.51 4.10 -8.85
N SER A 133 18.22 5.14 -9.63
CA SER A 133 18.96 5.53 -10.82
C SER A 133 19.74 6.81 -10.52
N ALA A 134 21.08 6.73 -10.55
CA ALA A 134 21.95 7.86 -10.32
C ALA A 134 22.40 8.52 -11.63
N ARG A 135 22.60 9.85 -11.60
CA ARG A 135 23.26 10.59 -12.69
C ARG A 135 24.77 10.42 -12.59
N PRO A 136 25.51 10.30 -13.72
CA PRO A 136 26.96 10.27 -13.70
C PRO A 136 27.55 11.46 -12.93
N GLY A 137 28.45 11.19 -11.98
CA GLY A 137 29.09 12.23 -11.17
C GLY A 137 28.32 12.71 -9.94
N SER A 138 27.13 12.16 -9.64
CA SER A 138 26.29 12.60 -8.50
C SER A 138 26.74 12.05 -7.14
N GLY A 139 27.64 11.07 -7.11
CA GLY A 139 28.04 10.38 -5.86
C GLY A 139 26.95 9.49 -5.26
N VAL A 140 25.80 9.36 -5.91
CA VAL A 140 24.68 8.48 -5.47
C VAL A 140 24.94 7.08 -5.98
N ALA A 141 24.78 6.06 -5.11
CA ALA A 141 24.85 4.67 -5.51
C ALA A 141 23.58 4.31 -6.30
N SER A 142 23.74 3.94 -7.57
CA SER A 142 22.64 3.36 -8.36
C SER A 142 22.55 1.87 -8.10
N GLY A 143 21.32 1.36 -8.10
CA GLY A 143 21.11 -0.07 -7.90
C GLY A 143 19.66 -0.39 -7.59
N ARG A 144 19.39 -1.69 -7.61
CA ARG A 144 18.10 -2.26 -7.21
C ARG A 144 18.28 -3.03 -5.91
N GLU A 145 17.45 -2.72 -4.94
CA GLU A 145 17.38 -3.45 -3.69
C GLU A 145 16.01 -4.06 -3.48
N THR A 146 15.99 -5.21 -2.84
CA THR A 146 14.77 -5.88 -2.40
C THR A 146 14.94 -6.34 -0.97
N GLY A 147 13.85 -6.41 -0.23
CA GLY A 147 13.92 -6.92 1.12
C GLY A 147 12.65 -6.72 1.92
N PHE A 148 12.60 -7.43 3.05
CA PHE A 148 11.52 -7.28 4.01
C PHE A 148 11.76 -6.11 4.94
N GLY A 149 10.71 -5.35 5.21
CA GLY A 149 10.68 -4.30 6.20
C GLY A 149 9.39 -4.33 7.00
N VAL A 150 9.44 -3.78 8.20
CA VAL A 150 8.24 -3.61 9.04
C VAL A 150 7.37 -2.52 8.43
N SER A 151 6.07 -2.72 8.46
CA SER A 151 5.08 -1.71 8.12
C SER A 151 4.04 -1.59 9.22
N TYR A 152 3.58 -0.37 9.45
CA TYR A 152 2.46 -0.10 10.35
C TYR A 152 1.65 1.06 9.80
N GLY A 153 0.39 1.10 10.19
CA GLY A 153 -0.50 2.15 9.74
C GLY A 153 -1.68 2.33 10.66
N VAL A 154 -2.33 3.47 10.51
CA VAL A 154 -3.56 3.81 11.19
C VAL A 154 -4.53 4.43 10.19
N GLY A 155 -5.82 4.30 10.46
CA GLY A 155 -6.81 4.89 9.57
C GLY A 155 -8.20 4.94 10.17
N ALA A 156 -9.07 5.55 9.37
CA ALA A 156 -10.48 5.68 9.65
C ALA A 156 -11.29 5.13 8.46
N GLU A 157 -12.40 4.52 8.78
CA GLU A 157 -13.34 3.96 7.81
C GLU A 157 -14.73 4.51 8.08
N TYR A 158 -15.37 5.03 7.03
CA TYR A 158 -16.76 5.45 7.07
C TYR A 158 -17.58 4.63 6.09
N SER A 159 -18.57 3.90 6.59
CA SER A 159 -19.44 3.02 5.82
C SER A 159 -20.67 3.77 5.34
N PHE A 160 -20.81 3.91 4.02
CA PHE A 160 -22.01 4.47 3.38
C PHE A 160 -23.13 3.43 3.32
N THR A 161 -22.74 2.18 3.05
CA THR A 161 -23.63 1.01 3.02
C THR A 161 -22.94 -0.15 3.76
N PRO A 162 -23.61 -1.26 4.02
CA PRO A 162 -22.97 -2.45 4.57
C PRO A 162 -21.79 -2.96 3.73
N GLN A 163 -21.80 -2.73 2.41
CA GLN A 163 -20.78 -3.21 1.49
C GLN A 163 -19.73 -2.16 1.15
N LEU A 164 -20.07 -0.85 1.12
CA LEU A 164 -19.20 0.20 0.61
C LEU A 164 -18.80 1.18 1.70
N SER A 165 -17.48 1.39 1.82
CA SER A 165 -16.90 2.35 2.77
C SER A 165 -15.88 3.25 2.08
N ALA A 166 -15.75 4.49 2.58
CA ALA A 166 -14.56 5.30 2.37
C ALA A 166 -13.52 4.97 3.43
N VAL A 167 -12.26 5.03 3.04
CA VAL A 167 -11.10 4.76 3.91
C VAL A 167 -10.13 5.92 3.78
N LEU A 168 -9.68 6.43 4.91
CA LEU A 168 -8.53 7.34 5.03
C LEU A 168 -7.48 6.62 5.88
N GLN A 169 -6.25 6.53 5.37
CA GLN A 169 -5.19 5.85 6.11
C GLN A 169 -3.83 6.54 5.94
N TYR A 170 -3.02 6.38 6.96
CA TYR A 170 -1.60 6.72 6.99
C TYR A 170 -0.82 5.45 7.28
N ASP A 171 0.11 5.12 6.39
CA ASP A 171 0.98 3.95 6.50
C ASP A 171 2.45 4.39 6.49
N GLU A 172 3.27 3.72 7.30
CA GLU A 172 4.72 3.83 7.29
C GLU A 172 5.32 2.48 6.90
N HIS A 173 6.24 2.48 5.93
CA HIS A 173 6.95 1.30 5.46
C HIS A 173 8.45 1.52 5.57
N LYS A 174 9.16 0.58 6.22
CA LYS A 174 10.63 0.56 6.24
C LYS A 174 11.12 -0.24 5.05
N LEU A 175 11.69 0.44 4.06
CA LEU A 175 12.19 -0.16 2.83
C LEU A 175 13.72 -0.10 2.78
N LYS A 176 14.32 -0.98 1.96
CA LYS A 176 15.76 -1.02 1.74
C LYS A 176 16.12 -0.25 0.48
N PHE A 177 17.09 0.65 0.57
CA PHE A 177 17.54 1.48 -0.54
C PHE A 177 19.02 1.28 -0.82
N ALA A 178 19.41 1.26 -2.09
CA ALA A 178 20.80 1.15 -2.50
C ALA A 178 21.62 2.35 -1.97
N GLY A 179 22.71 2.07 -1.24
CA GLY A 179 23.58 3.08 -0.68
C GLY A 179 23.08 3.80 0.58
N ALA A 180 21.80 3.68 0.94
CA ALA A 180 21.22 4.35 2.11
C ALA A 180 20.77 3.37 3.23
N GLY A 181 20.82 2.06 2.96
CA GLY A 181 20.35 1.05 3.92
C GLY A 181 18.83 0.96 4.01
N ARG A 182 18.30 0.92 5.24
CA ARG A 182 16.84 0.94 5.48
C ARG A 182 16.37 2.34 5.78
N ASP A 183 15.37 2.79 5.06
CA ASP A 183 14.78 4.10 5.27
C ASP A 183 13.25 4.02 5.23
N ARG A 184 12.60 5.09 5.63
CA ARG A 184 11.17 5.17 5.83
C ARG A 184 10.50 5.81 4.61
N VAL A 185 9.36 5.23 4.20
CA VAL A 185 8.43 5.81 3.24
C VAL A 185 7.06 5.89 3.89
N ASP A 186 6.54 7.08 3.99
CA ASP A 186 5.22 7.35 4.53
C ASP A 186 4.22 7.51 3.39
N ALA A 187 2.98 7.05 3.58
CA ALA A 187 1.91 7.19 2.61
C ALA A 187 0.62 7.64 3.30
N THR A 188 0.06 8.74 2.83
CA THR A 188 -1.30 9.17 3.23
C THR A 188 -2.23 8.97 2.05
N THR A 189 -3.25 8.14 2.23
CA THR A 189 -4.14 7.71 1.16
C THR A 189 -5.60 7.80 1.55
N VAL A 190 -6.44 8.05 0.54
CA VAL A 190 -7.90 7.97 0.63
C VAL A 190 -8.41 7.03 -0.46
N GLY A 191 -9.47 6.30 -0.18
CA GLY A 191 -10.01 5.36 -1.16
C GLY A 191 -11.32 4.72 -0.76
N LEU A 192 -11.65 3.66 -1.45
CA LEU A 192 -12.87 2.90 -1.27
C LEU A 192 -12.55 1.45 -0.90
N ARG A 193 -13.38 0.90 -0.04
CA ARG A 193 -13.36 -0.52 0.36
C ARG A 193 -14.72 -1.13 0.09
N TYR A 194 -14.75 -2.24 -0.62
CA TYR A 194 -15.92 -3.05 -0.87
C TYR A 194 -15.84 -4.36 -0.09
N ARG A 195 -16.91 -4.69 0.64
CA ARG A 195 -17.08 -5.93 1.44
C ARG A 195 -18.05 -6.89 0.75
N PHE A 196 -17.74 -8.17 0.83
CA PHE A 196 -18.56 -9.23 0.24
C PHE A 196 -18.64 -10.45 1.15
#